data_72a01f443ae0cd7379c244a0475029f3
#
_entry.id   72a01f443ae0cd7379c244a0475029f3
#
_cell.length_a   1.000
_cell.length_b   1.000
_cell.length_c   1.000
_cell.angle_alpha   90.00
_cell.angle_beta   90.00
_cell.angle_gamma   90.00
#
_symmetry.space_group_name_H-M   'P 1'
#
loop_
_entity.id
_entity.type
_entity.pdbx_description
1 polymer ?
#
loop_
_entity_poly.entity_id
_entity_poly.type
_entity_poly.pdbx_seq_one_letter_code
_entity_poly.pdbx_strand_id
1 'polypeptide(L)'
;MAVKIIYHGHSNVELHAAGNRIQLDPFYDSNPLADIKSGRVDPQFIFLSHAHFDHVDDAERIAGRTGATIVANFEMATYYEKKGFKTIGMNTGGGRTFTFGRAHLVQAFHTSTFSDGTPGGTPGGWIMEIAGKTIYFAGDTGIFGDMTLFGKLWNIDLACLPIGDNFTMGPDQALVAAEMLKAAYVLPIHYNTFLPIKQDAVAFGRRLLEKHITPVVLNPGQSFELQ
;
A
#
# COMPACT_ATOMS: atom_id res chain seq x y z
N MET A 1 17.03 -0.21 -12.96
CA MET A 1 17.05 -1.43 -12.08
C MET A 1 15.60 -1.83 -11.85
N ALA A 2 15.28 -3.14 -11.79
CA ALA A 2 13.93 -3.62 -11.57
C ALA A 2 13.48 -3.40 -10.10
N VAL A 3 12.19 -3.22 -9.89
CA VAL A 3 11.57 -3.28 -8.57
C VAL A 3 10.78 -4.59 -8.49
N LYS A 4 11.11 -5.45 -7.54
CA LYS A 4 10.34 -6.67 -7.28
C LYS A 4 9.22 -6.33 -6.31
N ILE A 5 7.98 -6.62 -6.72
CA ILE A 5 6.77 -6.48 -5.94
C ILE A 5 6.33 -7.87 -5.50
N ILE A 6 6.10 -8.09 -4.20
CA ILE A 6 5.59 -9.35 -3.65
C ILE A 6 4.26 -9.05 -2.99
N TYR A 7 3.23 -9.80 -3.34
CA TYR A 7 1.89 -9.67 -2.76
C TYR A 7 1.67 -10.75 -1.71
N HIS A 8 1.30 -10.37 -0.50
CA HIS A 8 1.07 -11.29 0.62
C HIS A 8 -0.41 -11.44 1.01
N GLY A 9 -1.31 -10.93 0.16
CA GLY A 9 -2.74 -10.91 0.42
C GLY A 9 -3.21 -9.61 1.09
N HIS A 10 -4.47 -9.27 0.97
CA HIS A 10 -5.09 -8.04 1.46
C HIS A 10 -4.42 -6.79 0.85
N SER A 11 -3.95 -5.85 1.70
CA SER A 11 -3.15 -4.70 1.26
C SER A 11 -1.65 -4.87 1.56
N ASN A 12 -1.24 -6.08 1.92
CA ASN A 12 0.10 -6.39 2.36
C ASN A 12 1.03 -6.62 1.16
N VAL A 13 1.88 -5.63 0.87
CA VAL A 13 2.80 -5.62 -0.28
C VAL A 13 4.22 -5.37 0.19
N GLU A 14 5.17 -6.17 -0.30
CA GLU A 14 6.60 -5.97 -0.07
C GLU A 14 7.28 -5.52 -1.37
N LEU A 15 8.17 -4.52 -1.28
CA LEU A 15 8.97 -4.01 -2.39
C LEU A 15 10.44 -4.27 -2.14
N HIS A 16 11.13 -4.87 -3.13
CA HIS A 16 12.59 -5.02 -3.11
C HIS A 16 13.20 -4.21 -4.24
N ALA A 17 13.99 -3.20 -3.91
CA ALA A 17 14.71 -2.39 -4.89
C ALA A 17 15.88 -1.63 -4.27
N ALA A 18 16.92 -1.36 -5.04
CA ALA A 18 18.08 -0.57 -4.64
C ALA A 18 18.72 -1.07 -3.31
N GLY A 19 18.72 -2.39 -3.08
CA GLY A 19 19.26 -2.99 -1.86
C GLY A 19 18.38 -2.85 -0.61
N ASN A 20 17.17 -2.29 -0.77
CA ASN A 20 16.20 -2.12 0.33
C ASN A 20 15.04 -3.09 0.19
N ARG A 21 14.47 -3.48 1.32
CA ARG A 21 13.17 -4.15 1.46
C ARG A 21 12.22 -3.21 2.20
N ILE A 22 11.10 -2.96 1.60
CA ILE A 22 10.09 -2.02 2.08
C ILE A 22 8.79 -2.77 2.23
N GLN A 23 8.21 -2.71 3.40
CA GLN A 23 6.93 -3.31 3.71
C GLN A 23 5.85 -2.24 3.69
N LEU A 24 4.75 -2.49 2.97
CA LEU A 24 3.55 -1.67 2.95
C LEU A 24 2.45 -2.42 3.70
N ASP A 25 1.81 -1.75 4.65
CA ASP A 25 0.65 -2.21 5.43
C ASP A 25 0.74 -3.69 5.86
N PRO A 26 1.67 -4.05 6.79
CA PRO A 26 1.93 -5.43 7.17
C PRO A 26 0.75 -6.06 7.93
N PHE A 27 0.10 -7.02 7.29
CA PHE A 27 -0.96 -7.84 7.84
C PHE A 27 -0.70 -9.30 7.46
N TYR A 28 -0.05 -10.05 8.35
CA TYR A 28 0.42 -11.42 8.11
C TYR A 28 -0.23 -12.43 9.05
N ASP A 29 -0.05 -12.25 10.37
CA ASP A 29 -0.33 -13.31 11.34
C ASP A 29 -1.82 -13.54 11.52
N SER A 30 -2.62 -12.50 11.44
CA SER A 30 -4.10 -12.54 11.49
C SER A 30 -4.75 -12.57 10.10
N ASN A 31 -3.97 -12.46 9.03
CA ASN A 31 -4.48 -12.51 7.65
C ASN A 31 -4.68 -13.97 7.20
N PRO A 32 -5.93 -14.40 6.91
CA PRO A 32 -6.20 -15.77 6.49
C PRO A 32 -5.65 -16.13 5.10
N LEU A 33 -5.26 -15.13 4.30
CA LEU A 33 -4.71 -15.31 2.96
C LEU A 33 -3.18 -15.24 2.92
N ALA A 34 -2.51 -14.80 4.01
CA ALA A 34 -1.07 -14.60 3.99
C ALA A 34 -0.32 -15.92 3.74
N ASP A 35 0.61 -15.89 2.79
CA ASP A 35 1.46 -17.02 2.40
C ASP A 35 2.55 -17.36 3.43
N ILE A 36 2.98 -16.36 4.22
CA ILE A 36 4.00 -16.48 5.26
C ILE A 36 3.57 -15.76 6.54
N LYS A 37 4.33 -15.93 7.61
CA LYS A 37 4.14 -15.23 8.89
C LYS A 37 5.11 -14.06 9.04
N SER A 38 4.73 -13.07 9.84
CA SER A 38 5.49 -11.83 10.09
C SER A 38 6.93 -12.07 10.56
N GLY A 39 7.21 -13.21 11.20
CA GLY A 39 8.56 -13.60 11.61
C GLY A 39 9.53 -13.92 10.46
N ARG A 40 9.05 -14.02 9.22
CA ARG A 40 9.85 -14.36 8.03
C ARG A 40 10.28 -13.16 7.20
N VAL A 41 9.72 -11.97 7.45
CA VAL A 41 10.03 -10.75 6.69
C VAL A 41 11.07 -9.91 7.41
N ASP A 42 11.93 -9.23 6.66
CA ASP A 42 13.07 -8.47 7.21
C ASP A 42 13.25 -7.12 6.47
N PRO A 43 12.25 -6.22 6.57
CA PRO A 43 12.30 -4.92 5.92
C PRO A 43 13.21 -3.95 6.68
N GLN A 44 13.74 -2.94 5.97
CA GLN A 44 14.38 -1.76 6.56
C GLN A 44 13.35 -0.66 6.87
N PHE A 45 12.26 -0.62 6.11
CA PHE A 45 11.18 0.36 6.26
C PHE A 45 9.82 -0.31 6.25
N ILE A 46 8.92 0.18 7.11
CA ILE A 46 7.50 -0.19 7.14
C ILE A 46 6.70 1.08 6.89
N PHE A 47 6.01 1.14 5.76
CA PHE A 47 5.15 2.25 5.39
C PHE A 47 3.69 1.90 5.71
N LEU A 48 3.03 2.76 6.46
CA LEU A 48 1.65 2.56 6.88
C LEU A 48 0.75 3.62 6.24
N SER A 49 -0.35 3.18 5.64
CA SER A 49 -1.34 4.06 5.02
C SER A 49 -2.28 4.68 6.04
N HIS A 50 -2.76 3.89 7.00
CA HIS A 50 -3.68 4.29 8.07
C HIS A 50 -3.67 3.28 9.21
N ALA A 51 -4.43 3.54 10.29
CA ALA A 51 -4.30 2.84 11.57
C ALA A 51 -5.26 1.66 11.78
N HIS A 52 -6.02 1.21 10.78
CA HIS A 52 -6.87 0.03 10.94
C HIS A 52 -6.04 -1.23 11.13
N PHE A 53 -6.57 -2.18 11.93
CA PHE A 53 -5.84 -3.37 12.36
C PHE A 53 -5.28 -4.18 11.21
N ASP A 54 -6.03 -4.32 10.12
CA ASP A 54 -5.68 -5.07 8.92
C ASP A 54 -4.62 -4.39 8.03
N HIS A 55 -4.04 -3.27 8.50
CA HIS A 55 -2.91 -2.57 7.87
C HIS A 55 -1.71 -2.42 8.81
N VAL A 56 -1.91 -2.55 10.13
CA VAL A 56 -0.86 -2.27 11.12
C VAL A 56 -0.55 -3.44 12.07
N ASP A 57 -1.31 -4.54 12.03
CA ASP A 57 -1.31 -5.61 13.03
C ASP A 57 0.09 -6.17 13.33
N ASP A 58 0.93 -6.32 12.30
CA ASP A 58 2.28 -6.85 12.45
C ASP A 58 3.40 -5.79 12.46
N ALA A 59 3.06 -4.49 12.36
CA ALA A 59 4.06 -3.43 12.28
C ALA A 59 4.99 -3.40 13.51
N GLU A 60 4.44 -3.46 14.72
CA GLU A 60 5.22 -3.46 15.97
C GLU A 60 6.10 -4.71 16.09
N ARG A 61 5.55 -5.88 15.77
CA ARG A 61 6.26 -7.16 15.83
C ARG A 61 7.45 -7.19 14.88
N ILE A 62 7.24 -6.76 13.63
CA ILE A 62 8.30 -6.70 12.62
C ILE A 62 9.34 -5.66 13.02
N ALA A 63 8.94 -4.41 13.34
CA ALA A 63 9.86 -3.34 13.72
C ALA A 63 10.68 -3.69 14.97
N GLY A 64 10.06 -4.30 15.98
CA GLY A 64 10.75 -4.72 17.20
C GLY A 64 11.82 -5.78 16.97
N ARG A 65 11.59 -6.70 16.02
CA ARG A 65 12.56 -7.75 15.68
C ARG A 65 13.67 -7.27 14.74
N THR A 66 13.33 -6.46 13.73
CA THR A 66 14.26 -6.09 12.65
C THR A 66 14.95 -4.75 12.88
N GLY A 67 14.40 -3.90 13.74
CA GLY A 67 14.82 -2.52 13.88
C GLY A 67 14.39 -1.62 12.72
N ALA A 68 13.42 -2.07 11.92
CA ALA A 68 12.86 -1.31 10.81
C ALA A 68 12.30 0.04 11.27
N THR A 69 12.41 1.05 10.40
CA THR A 69 11.82 2.36 10.64
C THR A 69 10.37 2.37 10.16
N ILE A 70 9.43 2.70 11.05
CA ILE A 70 8.01 2.88 10.71
C ILE A 70 7.83 4.29 10.13
N VAL A 71 7.29 4.36 8.91
CA VAL A 71 6.99 5.61 8.18
C VAL A 71 5.49 5.73 8.05
N ALA A 72 4.92 6.81 8.55
CA ALA A 72 3.47 7.00 8.58
C ALA A 72 3.11 8.50 8.61
N ASN A 73 1.80 8.81 8.69
CA ASN A 73 1.39 10.16 9.05
C ASN A 73 1.92 10.54 10.45
N PHE A 74 1.87 11.82 10.78
CA PHE A 74 2.49 12.35 12.01
C PHE A 74 1.90 11.72 13.28
N GLU A 75 0.58 11.51 13.35
CA GLU A 75 -0.11 10.95 14.51
C GLU A 75 0.28 9.49 14.75
N MET A 76 0.28 8.66 13.70
CA MET A 76 0.69 7.27 13.79
C MET A 76 2.18 7.16 14.13
N ALA A 77 3.04 7.96 13.52
CA ALA A 77 4.47 7.99 13.83
C ALA A 77 4.70 8.34 15.32
N THR A 78 3.99 9.34 15.84
CA THR A 78 4.04 9.72 17.27
C THR A 78 3.53 8.61 18.19
N TYR A 79 2.48 7.88 17.76
CA TYR A 79 1.96 6.72 18.51
C TYR A 79 3.03 5.63 18.67
N TYR A 80 3.72 5.27 17.58
CA TYR A 80 4.79 4.27 17.61
C TYR A 80 6.07 4.78 18.29
N GLU A 81 6.40 6.06 18.16
CA GLU A 81 7.55 6.67 18.86
C GLU A 81 7.40 6.58 20.40
N LYS A 82 6.19 6.85 20.91
CA LYS A 82 5.88 6.70 22.35
C LYS A 82 6.05 5.26 22.86
N LYS A 83 5.96 4.27 21.95
CA LYS A 83 6.21 2.85 22.24
C LYS A 83 7.68 2.45 22.07
N GLY A 84 8.56 3.40 21.70
CA GLY A 84 10.01 3.18 21.58
C GLY A 84 10.49 2.70 20.21
N PHE A 85 9.63 2.73 19.17
CA PHE A 85 10.03 2.37 17.82
C PHE A 85 10.72 3.53 17.10
N LYS A 86 11.57 3.21 16.12
CA LYS A 86 12.12 4.21 15.19
C LYS A 86 11.01 4.63 14.22
N THR A 87 10.76 5.92 14.13
CA THR A 87 9.67 6.45 13.29
C THR A 87 10.12 7.60 12.39
N ILE A 88 9.39 7.80 11.32
CA ILE A 88 9.43 8.99 10.47
C ILE A 88 7.98 9.43 10.25
N GLY A 89 7.63 10.57 10.87
CA GLY A 89 6.33 11.21 10.64
C GLY A 89 6.35 12.08 9.40
N MET A 90 5.30 11.96 8.59
CA MET A 90 5.06 12.79 7.41
C MET A 90 3.65 13.35 7.45
N ASN A 91 3.33 14.28 6.55
CA ASN A 91 1.96 14.76 6.36
C ASN A 91 1.59 14.75 4.88
N THR A 92 0.29 14.69 4.62
CA THR A 92 -0.27 14.72 3.26
C THR A 92 0.26 15.92 2.47
N GLY A 93 0.76 15.66 1.26
CA GLY A 93 1.44 16.63 0.41
C GLY A 93 2.95 16.70 0.62
N GLY A 94 3.47 16.12 1.72
CA GLY A 94 4.90 16.06 2.01
C GLY A 94 5.63 14.96 1.23
N GLY A 95 6.89 15.22 0.88
CA GLY A 95 7.79 14.25 0.27
C GLY A 95 9.14 14.19 0.97
N ARG A 96 9.73 12.99 1.08
CA ARG A 96 11.01 12.76 1.75
C ARG A 96 11.88 11.79 0.96
N THR A 97 13.20 12.04 0.97
CA THR A 97 14.21 11.16 0.38
C THR A 97 14.65 10.10 1.39
N PHE A 98 14.76 8.87 0.92
CA PHE A 98 15.21 7.68 1.64
C PHE A 98 16.38 7.03 0.90
N THR A 99 16.97 5.98 1.45
CA THR A 99 18.07 5.23 0.82
C THR A 99 17.65 4.51 -0.48
N PHE A 100 16.37 4.22 -0.64
CA PHE A 100 15.81 3.57 -1.83
C PHE A 100 15.35 4.54 -2.92
N GLY A 101 15.17 5.83 -2.63
CA GLY A 101 14.59 6.83 -3.53
C GLY A 101 13.78 7.87 -2.78
N ARG A 102 12.59 8.20 -3.24
CA ARG A 102 11.73 9.22 -2.63
C ARG A 102 10.31 8.69 -2.39
N ALA A 103 9.70 9.07 -1.28
CA ALA A 103 8.29 8.78 -1.01
C ALA A 103 7.52 10.06 -0.70
N HIS A 104 6.27 10.11 -1.15
CA HIS A 104 5.31 11.19 -0.89
C HIS A 104 4.09 10.60 -0.22
N LEU A 105 3.66 11.20 0.90
CA LEU A 105 2.37 10.91 1.51
C LEU A 105 1.29 11.73 0.79
N VAL A 106 0.35 11.05 0.15
CA VAL A 106 -0.75 11.67 -0.58
C VAL A 106 -2.09 11.35 0.09
N GLN A 107 -3.13 12.10 -0.27
CA GLN A 107 -4.46 11.97 0.33
C GLN A 107 -5.09 10.60 0.02
N ALA A 108 -5.87 10.09 0.98
CA ALA A 108 -6.84 9.02 0.82
C ALA A 108 -8.16 9.40 1.51
N PHE A 109 -9.29 8.93 0.98
CA PHE A 109 -10.62 9.13 1.57
C PHE A 109 -11.05 7.88 2.32
N HIS A 110 -10.70 7.84 3.59
CA HIS A 110 -11.00 6.73 4.50
C HIS A 110 -11.01 7.23 5.96
N THR A 111 -11.19 6.34 6.91
CA THR A 111 -11.04 6.61 8.35
C THR A 111 -9.71 6.00 8.85
N SER A 112 -9.28 6.38 10.07
CA SER A 112 -8.01 5.91 10.62
C SER A 112 -8.07 5.93 12.14
N THR A 113 -8.21 4.74 12.74
CA THR A 113 -8.28 4.56 14.19
C THR A 113 -7.61 3.24 14.57
N PHE A 114 -6.72 3.26 15.56
CA PHE A 114 -6.11 2.06 16.12
C PHE A 114 -7.15 1.21 16.86
N SER A 115 -6.86 -0.08 17.05
CA SER A 115 -7.76 -1.02 17.74
C SER A 115 -8.02 -0.65 19.21
N ASP A 116 -7.15 0.13 19.82
CA ASP A 116 -7.32 0.65 21.19
C ASP A 116 -8.18 1.93 21.25
N GLY A 117 -8.71 2.38 20.11
CA GLY A 117 -9.52 3.60 19.98
C GLY A 117 -8.69 4.88 19.80
N THR A 118 -7.36 4.81 19.79
CA THR A 118 -6.51 5.99 19.53
C THR A 118 -6.70 6.47 18.09
N PRO A 119 -6.97 7.77 17.86
CA PRO A 119 -7.06 8.32 16.51
C PRO A 119 -5.72 8.16 15.74
N GLY A 120 -5.78 7.63 14.52
CA GLY A 120 -4.62 7.44 13.65
C GLY A 120 -4.32 8.62 12.72
N GLY A 121 -4.96 9.76 12.90
CA GLY A 121 -4.81 10.92 12.01
C GLY A 121 -5.47 10.71 10.64
N THR A 122 -5.09 11.53 9.68
CA THR A 122 -5.62 11.47 8.32
C THR A 122 -5.03 10.27 7.57
N PRO A 123 -5.86 9.37 6.99
CA PRO A 123 -5.38 8.29 6.16
C PRO A 123 -4.69 8.82 4.90
N GLY A 124 -3.76 8.05 4.34
CA GLY A 124 -3.06 8.44 3.13
C GLY A 124 -2.63 7.25 2.27
N GLY A 125 -2.31 7.56 1.02
CA GLY A 125 -1.59 6.67 0.12
C GLY A 125 -0.13 7.10 -0.01
N TRP A 126 0.66 6.27 -0.68
CA TRP A 126 2.07 6.52 -0.91
C TRP A 126 2.38 6.58 -2.40
N ILE A 127 3.06 7.63 -2.85
CA ILE A 127 3.74 7.63 -4.15
C ILE A 127 5.21 7.43 -3.88
N MET A 128 5.77 6.35 -4.44
CA MET A 128 7.14 5.93 -4.19
C MET A 128 7.94 5.92 -5.50
N GLU A 129 8.95 6.75 -5.56
CA GLU A 129 9.91 6.82 -6.67
C GLU A 129 11.13 5.98 -6.31
N ILE A 130 11.23 4.77 -6.89
CA ILE A 130 12.22 3.75 -6.54
C ILE A 130 12.89 3.22 -7.81
N ALA A 131 14.21 3.28 -7.89
CA ALA A 131 15.00 2.69 -9.00
C ALA A 131 14.54 3.16 -10.40
N GLY A 132 14.03 4.39 -10.51
CA GLY A 132 13.51 4.98 -11.75
C GLY A 132 12.09 4.57 -12.11
N LYS A 133 11.36 3.93 -11.18
CA LYS A 133 9.95 3.57 -11.27
C LYS A 133 9.13 4.36 -10.27
N THR A 134 7.88 4.61 -10.62
CA THR A 134 6.90 5.26 -9.73
C THR A 134 5.77 4.30 -9.39
N ILE A 135 5.59 4.03 -8.11
CA ILE A 135 4.55 3.15 -7.58
C ILE A 135 3.59 4.00 -6.75
N TYR A 136 2.30 3.94 -7.07
CA TYR A 136 1.23 4.46 -6.21
C TYR A 136 0.61 3.31 -5.42
N PHE A 137 0.75 3.36 -4.11
CA PHE A 137 0.05 2.49 -3.16
C PHE A 137 -1.09 3.29 -2.54
N ALA A 138 -2.32 2.96 -2.90
CA ALA A 138 -3.49 3.76 -2.50
C ALA A 138 -3.83 3.62 -1.01
N GLY A 139 -3.45 2.49 -0.38
CA GLY A 139 -4.05 2.09 0.89
C GLY A 139 -5.55 1.91 0.74
N ASP A 140 -6.29 2.16 1.80
CA ASP A 140 -7.76 2.15 1.76
C ASP A 140 -8.29 3.53 1.39
N THR A 141 -9.12 3.56 0.35
CA THR A 141 -9.72 4.81 -0.13
C THR A 141 -10.97 4.57 -0.98
N GLY A 142 -11.90 5.53 -0.93
CA GLY A 142 -12.85 5.77 -2.02
C GLY A 142 -12.16 6.43 -3.21
N ILE A 143 -12.85 6.51 -4.36
CA ILE A 143 -12.39 7.29 -5.52
C ILE A 143 -12.53 8.80 -5.23
N PHE A 144 -11.57 9.60 -5.70
CA PHE A 144 -11.61 11.06 -5.56
C PHE A 144 -10.91 11.78 -6.73
N GLY A 145 -11.30 13.04 -6.96
CA GLY A 145 -10.89 13.80 -8.15
C GLY A 145 -9.38 14.03 -8.28
N ASP A 146 -8.69 14.16 -7.15
CA ASP A 146 -7.25 14.49 -7.14
C ASP A 146 -6.36 13.32 -7.61
N MET A 147 -6.91 12.10 -7.77
CA MET A 147 -6.21 11.01 -8.47
C MET A 147 -5.81 11.42 -9.91
N THR A 148 -6.60 12.31 -10.55
CA THR A 148 -6.22 12.91 -11.85
C THR A 148 -4.99 13.81 -11.74
N LEU A 149 -4.82 14.51 -10.63
CA LEU A 149 -3.62 15.33 -10.39
C LEU A 149 -2.40 14.45 -10.15
N PHE A 150 -2.55 13.32 -9.46
CA PHE A 150 -1.47 12.36 -9.29
C PHE A 150 -0.97 11.83 -10.63
N GLY A 151 -1.88 11.45 -11.55
CA GLY A 151 -1.54 11.02 -12.90
C GLY A 151 -0.99 12.14 -13.82
N LYS A 152 -1.05 13.41 -13.39
CA LYS A 152 -0.39 14.55 -14.06
C LYS A 152 0.98 14.87 -13.48
N LEU A 153 1.15 14.71 -12.18
CA LEU A 153 2.36 15.05 -11.45
C LEU A 153 3.41 13.94 -11.51
N TRP A 154 2.97 12.69 -11.56
CA TRP A 154 3.83 11.51 -11.58
C TRP A 154 3.51 10.60 -12.77
N ASN A 155 4.54 10.04 -13.36
CA ASN A 155 4.39 9.01 -14.38
C ASN A 155 4.28 7.65 -13.67
N ILE A 156 3.05 7.25 -13.31
CA ILE A 156 2.80 6.08 -12.46
C ILE A 156 2.98 4.79 -13.27
N ASP A 157 4.04 4.04 -12.97
CA ASP A 157 4.28 2.73 -13.58
C ASP A 157 3.30 1.69 -13.02
N LEU A 158 3.14 1.61 -11.68
CA LEU A 158 2.24 0.65 -11.02
C LEU A 158 1.34 1.37 -10.02
N ALA A 159 0.04 1.08 -10.07
CA ALA A 159 -0.91 1.48 -9.03
C ALA A 159 -1.43 0.24 -8.28
N CYS A 160 -1.27 0.20 -6.95
CA CYS A 160 -1.92 -0.77 -6.07
C CYS A 160 -3.25 -0.18 -5.62
N LEU A 161 -4.37 -0.72 -6.10
CA LEU A 161 -5.71 -0.15 -5.88
C LEU A 161 -6.62 -1.13 -5.14
N PRO A 162 -7.32 -0.69 -4.09
CA PRO A 162 -8.30 -1.52 -3.42
C PRO A 162 -9.52 -1.75 -4.34
N ILE A 163 -10.01 -3.00 -4.35
CA ILE A 163 -11.19 -3.39 -5.13
C ILE A 163 -12.26 -4.08 -4.28
N GLY A 164 -12.14 -4.09 -2.96
CA GLY A 164 -12.98 -4.86 -2.05
C GLY A 164 -14.44 -4.41 -2.01
N ASP A 165 -14.74 -3.18 -2.47
CA ASP A 165 -16.04 -2.55 -2.27
C ASP A 165 -16.36 -2.40 -0.76
N ASN A 166 -17.58 -2.22 -0.36
CA ASN A 166 -18.06 -2.07 1.01
C ASN A 166 -17.28 -1.08 1.90
N PHE A 167 -15.95 -1.23 2.03
CA PHE A 167 -15.09 -0.37 2.84
C PHE A 167 -14.18 0.54 2.02
N THR A 168 -13.96 0.22 0.75
CA THR A 168 -13.07 0.94 -0.17
C THR A 168 -13.72 1.09 -1.54
N MET A 169 -12.97 1.47 -2.57
CA MET A 169 -13.44 1.36 -3.95
C MET A 169 -13.84 -0.08 -4.26
N GLY A 170 -14.92 -0.24 -5.05
CA GLY A 170 -15.21 -1.47 -5.77
C GLY A 170 -14.52 -1.51 -7.14
N PRO A 171 -14.63 -2.64 -7.89
CA PRO A 171 -13.98 -2.81 -9.19
C PRO A 171 -14.31 -1.72 -10.22
N ASP A 172 -15.54 -1.19 -10.19
CA ASP A 172 -15.98 -0.13 -11.12
C ASP A 172 -15.25 1.18 -10.85
N GLN A 173 -15.17 1.58 -9.60
CA GLN A 173 -14.50 2.80 -9.19
C GLN A 173 -12.98 2.67 -9.36
N ALA A 174 -12.40 1.51 -9.04
CA ALA A 174 -10.98 1.25 -9.21
C ALA A 174 -10.54 1.29 -10.69
N LEU A 175 -11.42 0.87 -11.61
CA LEU A 175 -11.16 1.01 -13.05
C LEU A 175 -11.06 2.48 -13.47
N VAL A 176 -12.00 3.32 -13.01
CA VAL A 176 -11.95 4.77 -13.27
C VAL A 176 -10.71 5.40 -12.60
N ALA A 177 -10.39 5.01 -11.38
CA ALA A 177 -9.19 5.48 -10.69
C ALA A 177 -7.92 5.15 -11.46
N ALA A 178 -7.81 3.93 -12.03
CA ALA A 178 -6.67 3.52 -12.85
C ALA A 178 -6.50 4.41 -14.10
N GLU A 179 -7.62 4.78 -14.78
CA GLU A 179 -7.62 5.71 -15.91
C GLU A 179 -7.20 7.13 -15.46
N MET A 180 -7.72 7.62 -14.33
CA MET A 180 -7.36 8.94 -13.78
C MET A 180 -5.87 9.04 -13.44
N LEU A 181 -5.31 7.98 -12.86
CA LEU A 181 -3.91 7.86 -12.51
C LEU A 181 -2.99 7.68 -13.73
N LYS A 182 -3.55 7.28 -14.89
CA LYS A 182 -2.80 6.88 -16.09
C LYS A 182 -1.77 5.78 -15.79
N ALA A 183 -2.09 4.87 -14.89
CA ALA A 183 -1.19 3.82 -14.48
C ALA A 183 -0.92 2.83 -15.63
N ALA A 184 0.34 2.45 -15.85
CA ALA A 184 0.68 1.43 -16.85
C ALA A 184 0.28 0.01 -16.38
N TYR A 185 0.47 -0.25 -15.08
CA TYR A 185 0.13 -1.51 -14.42
C TYR A 185 -0.79 -1.26 -13.23
N VAL A 186 -1.70 -2.21 -12.95
CA VAL A 186 -2.55 -2.18 -11.75
C VAL A 186 -2.50 -3.51 -11.01
N LEU A 187 -2.13 -3.45 -9.73
CA LEU A 187 -2.22 -4.54 -8.77
C LEU A 187 -3.48 -4.34 -7.92
N PRO A 188 -4.51 -5.20 -8.04
CA PRO A 188 -5.66 -5.16 -7.14
C PRO A 188 -5.25 -5.62 -5.74
N ILE A 189 -5.68 -4.86 -4.73
CA ILE A 189 -5.45 -5.13 -3.31
C ILE A 189 -6.77 -5.08 -2.53
N HIS A 190 -6.75 -5.37 -1.22
CA HIS A 190 -7.87 -5.26 -0.29
C HIS A 190 -9.13 -6.00 -0.75
N TYR A 191 -9.00 -7.28 -1.10
CA TYR A 191 -10.12 -8.13 -1.51
C TYR A 191 -9.96 -9.57 -1.03
N ASN A 192 -11.07 -10.30 -0.93
CA ASN A 192 -11.17 -11.73 -0.58
C ASN A 192 -10.69 -12.13 0.82
N THR A 193 -10.16 -11.23 1.63
CA THR A 193 -9.70 -11.53 2.99
C THR A 193 -10.87 -11.78 3.94
N PHE A 194 -11.94 -11.01 3.76
CA PHE A 194 -13.17 -11.09 4.55
C PHE A 194 -14.38 -11.24 3.65
N LEU A 195 -15.46 -11.85 4.17
CA LEU A 195 -16.67 -12.08 3.38
C LEU A 195 -17.25 -10.82 2.71
N PRO A 196 -17.31 -9.63 3.38
CA PRO A 196 -17.86 -8.41 2.77
C PRO A 196 -17.05 -7.85 1.60
N ILE A 197 -15.77 -8.22 1.46
CA ILE A 197 -14.87 -7.70 0.42
C ILE A 197 -14.52 -8.76 -0.64
N LYS A 198 -15.43 -9.70 -0.89
CA LYS A 198 -15.20 -10.76 -1.87
C LYS A 198 -15.39 -10.23 -3.29
N GLN A 199 -14.34 -10.33 -4.12
CA GLN A 199 -14.32 -9.83 -5.50
C GLN A 199 -13.63 -10.82 -6.46
N ASP A 200 -13.95 -10.71 -7.75
CA ASP A 200 -13.28 -11.42 -8.84
C ASP A 200 -12.20 -10.52 -9.48
N ALA A 201 -10.96 -10.64 -8.96
CA ALA A 201 -9.82 -9.88 -9.48
C ALA A 201 -9.46 -10.25 -10.94
N VAL A 202 -9.79 -11.46 -11.39
CA VAL A 202 -9.54 -11.88 -12.79
C VAL A 202 -10.51 -11.17 -13.73
N ALA A 203 -11.80 -11.06 -13.36
CA ALA A 203 -12.78 -10.29 -14.11
C ALA A 203 -12.38 -8.80 -14.14
N PHE A 204 -11.94 -8.23 -13.03
CA PHE A 204 -11.40 -6.86 -12.97
C PHE A 204 -10.21 -6.70 -13.92
N GLY A 205 -9.27 -7.64 -13.92
CA GLY A 205 -8.10 -7.62 -14.80
C GLY A 205 -8.46 -7.62 -16.30
N ARG A 206 -9.51 -8.34 -16.72
CA ARG A 206 -9.99 -8.29 -18.11
C ARG A 206 -10.47 -6.89 -18.51
N ARG A 207 -11.17 -6.21 -17.60
CA ARG A 207 -11.67 -4.84 -17.81
C ARG A 207 -10.53 -3.82 -17.90
N LEU A 208 -9.43 -4.01 -17.14
CA LEU A 208 -8.23 -3.19 -17.27
C LEU A 208 -7.60 -3.33 -18.66
N LEU A 209 -7.54 -4.55 -19.22
CA LEU A 209 -7.02 -4.79 -20.58
C LEU A 209 -7.86 -4.07 -21.65
N GLU A 210 -9.17 -3.97 -21.50
CA GLU A 210 -10.07 -3.20 -22.38
C GLU A 210 -9.73 -1.69 -22.39
N LYS A 211 -9.09 -1.21 -21.30
CA LYS A 211 -8.61 0.18 -21.13
C LYS A 211 -7.12 0.34 -21.46
N HIS A 212 -6.48 -0.67 -22.04
CA HIS A 212 -5.05 -0.69 -22.34
C HIS A 212 -4.16 -0.55 -21.08
N ILE A 213 -4.66 -0.97 -19.92
CA ILE A 213 -3.93 -1.01 -18.65
C ILE A 213 -3.56 -2.48 -18.36
N THR A 214 -2.31 -2.73 -18.03
CA THR A 214 -1.84 -4.10 -17.77
C THR A 214 -2.21 -4.55 -16.35
N PRO A 215 -3.04 -5.60 -16.16
CA PRO A 215 -3.34 -6.12 -14.84
C PRO A 215 -2.18 -6.94 -14.28
N VAL A 216 -1.89 -6.76 -13.00
CA VAL A 216 -0.95 -7.57 -12.21
C VAL A 216 -1.74 -8.32 -11.14
N VAL A 217 -2.44 -9.38 -11.53
CA VAL A 217 -3.25 -10.17 -10.59
C VAL A 217 -2.37 -11.28 -10.02
N LEU A 218 -2.03 -11.15 -8.74
CA LEU A 218 -1.14 -12.08 -8.03
C LEU A 218 -1.92 -12.86 -6.96
N ASN A 219 -1.58 -14.13 -6.78
CA ASN A 219 -1.93 -14.85 -5.57
C ASN A 219 -0.93 -14.52 -4.46
N PRO A 220 -1.31 -14.64 -3.17
CA PRO A 220 -0.37 -14.46 -2.07
C PRO A 220 0.90 -15.31 -2.25
N GLY A 221 2.07 -14.71 -2.01
CA GLY A 221 3.39 -15.31 -2.23
C GLY A 221 3.95 -15.12 -3.64
N GLN A 222 3.14 -14.71 -4.60
CA GLN A 222 3.62 -14.43 -5.94
C GLN A 222 4.27 -13.04 -6.06
N SER A 223 5.16 -12.89 -7.02
CA SER A 223 5.86 -11.64 -7.29
C SER A 223 5.78 -11.21 -8.74
N PHE A 224 5.92 -9.89 -8.95
CA PHE A 224 6.02 -9.23 -10.24
C PHE A 224 7.28 -8.37 -10.27
N GLU A 225 8.01 -8.42 -11.39
CA GLU A 225 9.21 -7.59 -11.63
C GLU A 225 8.82 -6.40 -12.51
N LEU A 226 8.78 -5.21 -11.92
CA LEU A 226 8.54 -3.95 -12.61
C LEU A 226 9.85 -3.46 -13.23
N GLN A 227 9.96 -3.61 -14.57
CA GLN A 227 11.17 -3.32 -15.34
C GLN A 227 11.16 -1.89 -15.91
#